data_f576ddfa0d0eea8d8932460246980bdd
#
_entry.id   f576ddfa0d0eea8d8932460246980bdd
#
_cell.length_a   1.000
_cell.length_b   1.000
_cell.length_c   1.000
_cell.angle_alpha   90.00
_cell.angle_beta   90.00
_cell.angle_gamma   90.00
#
_symmetry.space_group_name_H-M   'P 1'
#
loop_
_entity.id
_entity.type
_entity.pdbx_description
1 polymer ?
#
loop_
_entity_poly.entity_id
_entity_poly.type
_entity_poly.pdbx_seq_one_letter_code
_entity_poly.pdbx_strand_id
1 'polypeptide(L)'
;MVATMVVVASDSDVFLLCHTGGDDAVSWVERIDPITLDVLESSEKLAGGPAWPGGIGVHDNGDIYVVFGNHAHRLDQRLKLRASRELPRRRPYNSFVTLPDGHLVTKDFTGSRPGADASEPYAATQLAVLEPDELRIVATLDLPEASIARLSADKDDVYVVGTSALWRAHWNGRSLVLDSEHGTYRHLEGQGFGWDAVIADGCAWFLDNGEGTHRFAGTLRGVGVATAPLHLVRVRLEDFHVSLTEICGLPGGVVANPPVVDDRRKVVVGFDSGNGVLAAFSYDDASLRPLWSHSQNHGSHMLWYPETGELVSAHHDAERGVEQVVVRDIVSGAEKARVDTGSPIQSVVFPACGTRRDFYWCSMLAVSRISVE
;
A
#
# COMPACT_ATOMS: atom_id res chain seq x y z
N MET A 1 -9.73 0.60 18.57
CA MET A 1 -9.83 -0.38 17.49
C MET A 1 -9.69 0.40 16.19
N VAL A 2 -8.85 -0.06 15.29
CA VAL A 2 -8.66 0.53 13.96
C VAL A 2 -8.77 -0.61 12.96
N ALA A 3 -9.64 -0.47 11.96
CA ALA A 3 -9.67 -1.34 10.80
C ALA A 3 -8.78 -0.71 9.71
N THR A 4 -7.81 -1.47 9.20
CA THR A 4 -6.81 -0.92 8.28
C THR A 4 -6.84 -1.52 6.89
N MET A 5 -7.40 -2.71 6.73
CA MET A 5 -7.46 -3.40 5.45
C MET A 5 -8.74 -4.18 5.29
N VAL A 6 -9.22 -4.17 4.06
CA VAL A 6 -10.31 -5.00 3.58
C VAL A 6 -9.76 -5.96 2.54
N VAL A 7 -10.17 -7.22 2.60
CA VAL A 7 -9.94 -8.22 1.55
C VAL A 7 -11.25 -8.87 1.17
N VAL A 8 -11.54 -8.89 -0.11
CA VAL A 8 -12.70 -9.56 -0.69
C VAL A 8 -12.25 -10.86 -1.33
N ALA A 9 -12.61 -11.98 -0.74
CA ALA A 9 -12.26 -13.31 -1.24
C ALA A 9 -13.33 -13.85 -2.20
N SER A 10 -14.61 -13.49 -1.96
CA SER A 10 -15.76 -13.91 -2.77
C SER A 10 -16.95 -12.98 -2.53
N ASP A 11 -18.07 -13.23 -3.20
CA ASP A 11 -19.35 -12.51 -2.98
C ASP A 11 -19.87 -12.63 -1.54
N SER A 12 -19.43 -13.63 -0.78
CA SER A 12 -19.88 -13.91 0.60
C SER A 12 -18.81 -13.68 1.66
N ASP A 13 -17.53 -13.53 1.25
CA ASP A 13 -16.41 -13.54 2.18
C ASP A 13 -15.60 -12.26 2.05
N VAL A 14 -15.87 -11.35 2.97
CA VAL A 14 -15.17 -10.08 3.14
C VAL A 14 -14.52 -10.06 4.53
N PHE A 15 -13.23 -9.83 4.56
CA PHE A 15 -12.43 -9.85 5.78
C PHE A 15 -11.83 -8.48 6.07
N LEU A 16 -11.83 -8.12 7.36
CA LEU A 16 -11.18 -6.91 7.89
C LEU A 16 -10.00 -7.30 8.78
N LEU A 17 -8.85 -6.67 8.56
CA LEU A 17 -7.77 -6.67 9.53
C LEU A 17 -7.98 -5.53 10.52
N CYS A 18 -8.17 -5.89 11.78
CA CYS A 18 -8.35 -4.97 12.90
C CYS A 18 -7.19 -5.08 13.88
N HIS A 19 -6.85 -3.99 14.56
CA HIS A 19 -5.78 -4.00 15.54
C HIS A 19 -5.91 -2.90 16.62
N THR A 20 -5.12 -3.04 17.68
CA THR A 20 -4.84 -1.97 18.66
C THR A 20 -3.61 -1.17 18.25
N GLY A 21 -3.33 -0.08 18.94
CA GLY A 21 -2.11 0.72 18.74
C GLY A 21 -1.04 0.40 19.79
N GLY A 22 0.15 1.04 19.64
CA GLY A 22 1.27 0.94 20.58
C GLY A 22 2.29 -0.14 20.21
N ASP A 23 3.27 -0.35 21.11
CA ASP A 23 4.40 -1.27 20.87
C ASP A 23 4.09 -2.73 21.19
N ASP A 24 3.03 -2.99 21.93
CA ASP A 24 2.52 -4.34 22.28
C ASP A 24 1.09 -4.51 21.73
N ALA A 25 0.87 -4.04 20.49
CA ALA A 25 -0.41 -4.15 19.84
C ALA A 25 -0.77 -5.60 19.51
N VAL A 26 -2.08 -5.85 19.44
CA VAL A 26 -2.63 -7.13 18.96
C VAL A 26 -3.49 -6.88 17.74
N SER A 27 -3.61 -7.91 16.90
CA SER A 27 -4.50 -7.88 15.74
C SER A 27 -5.59 -8.96 15.85
N TRP A 28 -6.57 -8.90 14.98
CA TRP A 28 -7.58 -9.93 14.75
C TRP A 28 -8.21 -9.73 13.39
N VAL A 29 -8.85 -10.77 12.88
CA VAL A 29 -9.59 -10.74 11.63
C VAL A 29 -11.07 -10.84 11.92
N GLU A 30 -11.86 -10.01 11.28
CA GLU A 30 -13.31 -10.08 11.27
C GLU A 30 -13.82 -10.46 9.89
N ARG A 31 -14.75 -11.43 9.81
CA ARG A 31 -15.55 -11.68 8.61
C ARG A 31 -16.83 -10.89 8.75
N ILE A 32 -17.13 -10.09 7.76
CA ILE A 32 -18.32 -9.24 7.74
C ILE A 32 -19.31 -9.69 6.68
N ASP A 33 -20.58 -9.44 6.93
CA ASP A 33 -21.61 -9.55 5.91
C ASP A 33 -21.36 -8.53 4.78
N PRO A 34 -21.27 -8.95 3.52
CA PRO A 34 -20.92 -8.07 2.42
C PRO A 34 -21.99 -7.00 2.13
N ILE A 35 -23.20 -7.14 2.63
CA ILE A 35 -24.33 -6.22 2.38
C ILE A 35 -24.59 -5.33 3.60
N THR A 36 -24.77 -5.94 4.78
CA THR A 36 -25.10 -5.20 6.01
C THR A 36 -23.89 -4.66 6.73
N LEU A 37 -22.69 -5.19 6.42
CA LEU A 37 -21.41 -4.93 7.08
C LEU A 37 -21.37 -5.36 8.56
N ASP A 38 -22.37 -6.15 8.99
CA ASP A 38 -22.36 -6.74 10.32
C ASP A 38 -21.23 -7.75 10.47
N VAL A 39 -20.59 -7.78 11.65
CA VAL A 39 -19.57 -8.79 11.96
C VAL A 39 -20.24 -10.15 12.14
N LEU A 40 -19.92 -11.09 11.27
CA LEU A 40 -20.42 -12.48 11.30
C LEU A 40 -19.55 -13.37 12.19
N GLU A 41 -18.23 -13.16 12.17
CA GLU A 41 -17.27 -13.98 12.88
C GLU A 41 -16.00 -13.17 13.16
N SER A 42 -15.34 -13.44 14.29
CA SER A 42 -14.06 -12.82 14.64
C SER A 42 -13.07 -13.90 15.05
N SER A 43 -11.82 -13.74 14.67
CA SER A 43 -10.74 -14.56 15.23
C SER A 43 -10.50 -14.22 16.70
N GLU A 44 -9.76 -15.06 17.38
CA GLU A 44 -9.12 -14.67 18.65
C GLU A 44 -8.15 -13.49 18.45
N LYS A 45 -7.72 -12.87 19.54
CA LYS A 45 -6.68 -11.85 19.51
C LYS A 45 -5.33 -12.51 19.21
N LEU A 46 -4.67 -12.04 18.15
CA LEU A 46 -3.41 -12.57 17.66
C LEU A 46 -2.26 -11.70 18.20
N ALA A 47 -1.15 -12.33 18.52
CA ALA A 47 0.07 -11.62 18.89
C ALA A 47 0.48 -10.63 17.78
N GLY A 48 1.00 -9.48 18.14
CA GLY A 48 1.38 -8.44 17.18
C GLY A 48 2.74 -7.84 17.49
N GLY A 49 2.80 -6.84 18.37
CA GLY A 49 4.00 -6.07 18.67
C GLY A 49 3.89 -4.63 18.18
N PRO A 50 4.97 -4.00 17.69
CA PRO A 50 4.94 -2.60 17.29
C PRO A 50 3.91 -2.35 16.18
N ALA A 51 2.92 -1.48 16.46
CA ALA A 51 1.80 -1.21 15.55
C ALA A 51 2.25 -0.41 14.33
N TRP A 52 1.87 -0.91 13.15
CA TRP A 52 1.82 -0.23 11.87
C TRP A 52 0.83 -0.99 11.00
N PRO A 53 0.19 -0.37 9.99
CA PRO A 53 -0.69 -1.13 9.11
C PRO A 53 0.01 -2.37 8.57
N GLY A 54 -0.48 -3.53 8.93
CA GLY A 54 0.09 -4.83 8.53
C GLY A 54 -0.29 -5.25 7.12
N GLY A 55 -0.50 -6.54 6.92
CA GLY A 55 -0.97 -7.14 5.68
C GLY A 55 -1.96 -8.26 5.96
N ILE A 56 -2.97 -8.40 5.11
CA ILE A 56 -3.90 -9.53 5.08
C ILE A 56 -4.10 -9.99 3.64
N GLY A 57 -4.23 -11.27 3.43
CA GLY A 57 -4.53 -11.84 2.13
C GLY A 57 -5.14 -13.22 2.25
N VAL A 58 -5.86 -13.64 1.22
CA VAL A 58 -6.33 -15.01 1.06
C VAL A 58 -5.40 -15.72 0.10
N HIS A 59 -4.85 -16.81 0.53
CA HIS A 59 -3.89 -17.63 -0.22
C HIS A 59 -4.63 -18.66 -1.10
N ASP A 60 -3.96 -19.21 -2.12
CA ASP A 60 -4.53 -20.21 -3.03
C ASP A 60 -4.99 -21.49 -2.33
N ASN A 61 -4.45 -21.80 -1.14
CA ASN A 61 -4.92 -22.90 -0.30
C ASN A 61 -6.26 -22.61 0.42
N GLY A 62 -6.80 -21.40 0.25
CA GLY A 62 -8.05 -20.92 0.85
C GLY A 62 -7.90 -20.39 2.28
N ASP A 63 -6.73 -20.43 2.88
CA ASP A 63 -6.49 -19.87 4.21
C ASP A 63 -6.16 -18.38 4.18
N ILE A 64 -6.37 -17.71 5.30
CA ILE A 64 -6.15 -16.29 5.48
C ILE A 64 -4.80 -16.08 6.18
N TYR A 65 -3.96 -15.28 5.56
CA TYR A 65 -2.65 -14.92 6.13
C TYR A 65 -2.65 -13.47 6.59
N VAL A 66 -2.06 -13.25 7.74
CA VAL A 66 -1.91 -11.93 8.35
C VAL A 66 -0.46 -11.72 8.75
N VAL A 67 0.08 -10.56 8.43
CA VAL A 67 1.33 -10.06 9.00
C VAL A 67 1.02 -8.76 9.72
N PHE A 68 1.30 -8.71 11.02
CA PHE A 68 1.05 -7.52 11.84
C PHE A 68 2.05 -7.42 13.00
N GLY A 69 2.53 -6.21 13.28
CA GLY A 69 3.64 -6.03 14.21
C GLY A 69 4.84 -6.86 13.74
N ASN A 70 5.43 -7.64 14.61
CA ASN A 70 6.49 -8.58 14.26
C ASN A 70 6.02 -10.05 14.27
N HIS A 71 4.77 -10.30 13.88
CA HIS A 71 4.20 -11.65 13.80
C HIS A 71 3.54 -11.91 12.45
N ALA A 72 3.58 -13.18 12.02
CA ALA A 72 2.81 -13.72 10.92
C ALA A 72 1.85 -14.80 11.45
N HIS A 73 0.63 -14.84 10.92
CA HIS A 73 -0.41 -15.79 11.33
C HIS A 73 -1.08 -16.42 10.10
N ARG A 74 -1.44 -17.69 10.20
CA ARG A 74 -2.30 -18.42 9.28
C ARG A 74 -3.60 -18.76 10.00
N LEU A 75 -4.71 -18.42 9.43
CA LEU A 75 -6.06 -18.71 9.89
C LEU A 75 -6.77 -19.56 8.83
N ASP A 76 -7.59 -20.50 9.26
CA ASP A 76 -8.48 -21.18 8.33
C ASP A 76 -9.68 -20.29 7.94
N GLN A 77 -10.52 -20.78 7.03
CA GLN A 77 -11.73 -20.09 6.55
C GLN A 77 -12.75 -19.80 7.67
N ARG A 78 -12.62 -20.44 8.85
CA ARG A 78 -13.42 -20.17 10.07
C ARG A 78 -12.66 -19.30 11.07
N LEU A 79 -11.67 -18.56 10.62
CA LEU A 79 -10.84 -17.66 11.41
C LEU A 79 -10.14 -18.33 12.61
N LYS A 80 -9.96 -19.65 12.60
CA LYS A 80 -9.21 -20.36 13.62
C LYS A 80 -7.72 -20.31 13.31
N LEU A 81 -6.92 -19.94 14.30
CA LEU A 81 -5.47 -19.91 14.20
C LEU A 81 -4.93 -21.33 13.92
N ARG A 82 -4.15 -21.47 12.86
CA ARG A 82 -3.50 -22.69 12.40
C ARG A 82 -1.99 -22.67 12.64
N ALA A 83 -1.36 -21.53 12.37
CA ALA A 83 0.06 -21.32 12.63
C ALA A 83 0.30 -19.87 13.05
N SER A 84 1.35 -19.66 13.84
CA SER A 84 1.82 -18.34 14.27
C SER A 84 3.34 -18.34 14.33
N ARG A 85 3.95 -17.25 13.87
CA ARG A 85 5.40 -17.11 13.85
C ARG A 85 5.81 -15.71 14.25
N GLU A 86 6.70 -15.59 15.22
CA GLU A 86 7.43 -14.35 15.47
C GLU A 86 8.48 -14.16 14.38
N LEU A 87 8.52 -12.95 13.81
CA LEU A 87 9.43 -12.57 12.73
C LEU A 87 10.79 -12.11 13.28
N PRO A 88 11.87 -12.15 12.47
CA PRO A 88 13.25 -12.04 12.99
C PRO A 88 13.57 -10.75 13.72
N ARG A 89 12.90 -9.66 13.39
CA ARG A 89 13.17 -8.34 13.99
C ARG A 89 11.96 -7.82 14.73
N ARG A 90 12.14 -7.25 15.94
CA ARG A 90 11.06 -6.60 16.68
C ARG A 90 10.77 -5.20 16.09
N ARG A 91 10.23 -5.21 14.87
CA ARG A 91 9.76 -4.05 14.12
C ARG A 91 8.43 -4.39 13.46
N PRO A 92 7.63 -3.39 13.05
CA PRO A 92 6.42 -3.73 12.30
C PRO A 92 6.80 -4.29 10.93
N TYR A 93 6.08 -5.30 10.50
CA TYR A 93 6.08 -5.82 9.14
C TYR A 93 4.79 -5.33 8.47
N ASN A 94 4.90 -4.67 7.33
CA ASN A 94 3.81 -3.87 6.78
C ASN A 94 3.13 -4.47 5.55
N SER A 95 3.59 -5.60 5.06
CA SER A 95 2.99 -6.31 3.93
C SER A 95 3.58 -7.71 3.77
N PHE A 96 2.97 -8.49 2.91
CA PHE A 96 3.59 -9.65 2.29
C PHE A 96 3.14 -9.78 0.84
N VAL A 97 3.89 -10.53 0.06
CA VAL A 97 3.54 -10.99 -1.29
C VAL A 97 3.60 -12.51 -1.31
N THR A 98 2.75 -13.14 -2.12
CA THR A 98 2.75 -14.58 -2.34
C THR A 98 3.50 -14.88 -3.64
N LEU A 99 4.46 -15.78 -3.59
CA LEU A 99 5.22 -16.26 -4.74
C LEU A 99 4.47 -17.40 -5.46
N PRO A 100 4.79 -17.70 -6.72
CA PRO A 100 4.09 -18.72 -7.50
C PRO A 100 4.12 -20.13 -6.89
N ASP A 101 5.13 -20.43 -6.08
CA ASP A 101 5.25 -21.70 -5.37
C ASP A 101 4.51 -21.72 -4.00
N GLY A 102 3.80 -20.64 -3.68
CA GLY A 102 3.02 -20.48 -2.44
C GLY A 102 3.79 -19.91 -1.26
N HIS A 103 5.10 -19.70 -1.35
CA HIS A 103 5.84 -19.02 -0.28
C HIS A 103 5.41 -17.58 -0.12
N LEU A 104 5.46 -17.08 1.12
CA LEU A 104 5.17 -15.68 1.45
C LEU A 104 6.47 -14.92 1.67
N VAL A 105 6.60 -13.76 1.09
CA VAL A 105 7.72 -12.85 1.38
C VAL A 105 7.20 -11.64 2.12
N THR A 106 7.78 -11.33 3.26
CA THR A 106 7.49 -10.14 4.05
C THR A 106 8.77 -9.37 4.38
N LYS A 107 8.65 -8.12 4.83
CA LYS A 107 9.78 -7.31 5.26
C LYS A 107 9.44 -6.43 6.44
N ASP A 108 10.46 -6.05 7.24
CA ASP A 108 10.29 -5.05 8.29
C ASP A 108 10.15 -3.63 7.71
N PHE A 109 9.33 -2.82 8.37
CA PHE A 109 9.20 -1.39 8.12
C PHE A 109 10.25 -0.64 8.93
N THR A 110 11.04 0.18 8.26
CA THR A 110 12.19 0.87 8.86
C THR A 110 12.07 2.39 8.82
N GLY A 111 10.83 2.90 8.82
CA GLY A 111 10.52 4.33 8.83
C GLY A 111 10.11 4.86 10.22
N SER A 112 9.96 6.18 10.30
CA SER A 112 9.43 6.85 11.49
C SER A 112 7.97 6.45 11.73
N ARG A 113 7.61 6.25 13.00
CA ARG A 113 6.28 5.89 13.47
C ARG A 113 5.83 6.85 14.55
N PRO A 114 4.52 7.04 14.80
CA PRO A 114 4.05 7.78 15.96
C PRO A 114 4.63 7.18 17.26
N GLY A 115 5.25 8.01 18.07
CA GLY A 115 5.88 7.58 19.34
C GLY A 115 7.26 6.95 19.24
N ALA A 116 7.80 6.74 18.03
CA ALA A 116 9.19 6.29 17.84
C ALA A 116 10.18 7.45 18.03
N ASP A 117 11.41 7.14 18.46
CA ASP A 117 12.48 8.13 18.53
C ASP A 117 12.92 8.54 17.12
N ALA A 118 12.65 9.79 16.77
CA ALA A 118 13.00 10.36 15.46
C ALA A 118 14.53 10.55 15.26
N SER A 119 15.33 10.38 16.31
CA SER A 119 16.79 10.46 16.24
C SER A 119 17.46 9.15 15.83
N GLU A 120 16.74 8.02 15.88
CA GLU A 120 17.29 6.74 15.42
C GLU A 120 17.46 6.76 13.89
N PRO A 121 18.65 6.40 13.37
CA PRO A 121 18.86 6.28 11.94
C PRO A 121 18.01 5.14 11.38
N TYR A 122 17.50 5.31 10.15
CA TYR A 122 16.82 4.25 9.45
C TYR A 122 17.74 3.06 9.25
N ALA A 123 17.42 1.95 9.87
CA ALA A 123 18.20 0.73 9.72
C ALA A 123 17.88 0.03 8.40
N ALA A 124 18.85 -0.70 7.87
CA ALA A 124 18.64 -1.53 6.69
C ALA A 124 17.50 -2.53 6.88
N THR A 125 16.67 -2.68 5.86
CA THR A 125 15.50 -3.57 5.84
C THR A 125 15.92 -5.02 5.65
N GLN A 126 15.18 -5.95 6.27
CA GLN A 126 15.32 -7.37 6.06
C GLN A 126 14.04 -7.97 5.48
N LEU A 127 14.18 -8.77 4.42
CA LEU A 127 13.14 -9.63 3.91
C LEU A 127 13.19 -10.99 4.62
N ALA A 128 12.03 -11.61 4.82
CA ALA A 128 11.88 -12.96 5.32
C ALA A 128 10.93 -13.76 4.41
N VAL A 129 11.32 -14.97 4.04
CA VAL A 129 10.50 -15.92 3.28
C VAL A 129 9.94 -16.94 4.24
N LEU A 130 8.62 -17.12 4.19
CA LEU A 130 7.86 -18.05 5.03
C LEU A 130 7.28 -19.15 4.15
N GLU A 131 7.44 -20.40 4.57
CA GLU A 131 6.65 -21.48 3.98
C GLU A 131 5.20 -21.41 4.48
N PRO A 132 4.21 -21.76 3.65
CA PRO A 132 2.82 -21.42 3.96
C PRO A 132 2.19 -22.27 5.08
N ASP A 133 2.64 -23.51 5.32
CA ASP A 133 1.95 -24.41 6.23
C ASP A 133 2.16 -24.07 7.71
N GLU A 134 3.40 -23.99 8.15
CA GLU A 134 3.79 -23.76 9.56
C GLU A 134 4.43 -22.37 9.76
N LEU A 135 4.47 -21.55 8.72
CA LEU A 135 5.11 -20.22 8.71
C LEU A 135 6.58 -20.27 9.13
N ARG A 136 7.29 -21.36 8.82
CA ARG A 136 8.73 -21.43 9.10
C ARG A 136 9.46 -20.47 8.19
N ILE A 137 10.39 -19.72 8.78
CA ILE A 137 11.29 -18.84 8.04
C ILE A 137 12.30 -19.72 7.31
N VAL A 138 12.23 -19.78 5.98
CA VAL A 138 13.09 -20.62 5.14
C VAL A 138 14.26 -19.86 4.54
N ALA A 139 14.14 -18.54 4.42
CA ALA A 139 15.22 -17.67 3.96
C ALA A 139 15.06 -16.25 4.53
N THR A 140 16.17 -15.52 4.61
CA THR A 140 16.19 -14.08 4.88
C THR A 140 17.18 -13.39 3.94
N LEU A 141 16.93 -12.10 3.65
CA LEU A 141 17.80 -11.27 2.85
C LEU A 141 17.86 -9.85 3.44
N ASP A 142 19.04 -9.38 3.77
CA ASP A 142 19.25 -7.98 4.17
C ASP A 142 19.43 -7.09 2.94
N LEU A 143 18.66 -6.00 2.85
CA LEU A 143 18.88 -4.96 1.86
C LEU A 143 20.03 -4.03 2.31
N PRO A 144 20.69 -3.34 1.38
CA PRO A 144 21.74 -2.39 1.74
C PRO A 144 21.21 -1.09 2.36
N GLU A 145 19.90 -0.86 2.35
CA GLU A 145 19.26 0.35 2.86
C GLU A 145 17.91 0.10 3.53
N ALA A 146 17.37 1.13 4.13
CA ALA A 146 16.03 1.12 4.74
C ALA A 146 14.91 1.14 3.67
N SER A 147 13.71 0.68 4.05
CA SER A 147 12.52 0.77 3.22
C SER A 147 11.27 1.03 4.06
N ILE A 148 10.52 2.06 3.70
CA ILE A 148 9.19 2.35 4.25
C ILE A 148 8.07 1.75 3.41
N ALA A 149 8.36 1.40 2.15
CA ALA A 149 7.41 0.88 1.18
C ALA A 149 6.94 -0.55 1.52
N ARG A 150 5.84 -0.96 0.93
CA ARG A 150 5.40 -2.35 0.86
C ARG A 150 6.15 -3.08 -0.24
N LEU A 151 6.04 -4.39 -0.23
CA LEU A 151 6.57 -5.24 -1.28
C LEU A 151 5.65 -5.25 -2.49
N SER A 152 6.25 -5.39 -3.66
CA SER A 152 5.59 -5.79 -4.91
C SER A 152 6.25 -7.02 -5.46
N ALA A 153 5.55 -7.82 -6.25
CA ALA A 153 6.11 -8.99 -6.89
C ALA A 153 5.59 -9.14 -8.33
N ASP A 154 6.42 -9.70 -9.18
CA ASP A 154 6.04 -10.25 -10.47
C ASP A 154 6.72 -11.60 -10.63
N LYS A 155 5.92 -12.69 -10.61
CA LYS A 155 6.40 -14.08 -10.58
C LYS A 155 7.34 -14.31 -9.38
N ASP A 156 8.58 -14.73 -9.64
CA ASP A 156 9.60 -15.02 -8.63
C ASP A 156 10.44 -13.80 -8.26
N ASP A 157 10.18 -12.64 -8.86
CA ASP A 157 10.88 -11.39 -8.58
C ASP A 157 10.11 -10.55 -7.55
N VAL A 158 10.79 -10.18 -6.47
CA VAL A 158 10.29 -9.30 -5.41
C VAL A 158 10.96 -7.95 -5.53
N TYR A 159 10.16 -6.90 -5.58
CA TYR A 159 10.63 -5.52 -5.71
C TYR A 159 10.45 -4.75 -4.42
N VAL A 160 11.47 -4.00 -4.05
CA VAL A 160 11.50 -3.19 -2.83
C VAL A 160 11.97 -1.79 -3.15
N VAL A 161 11.12 -0.81 -2.90
CA VAL A 161 11.50 0.61 -2.94
C VAL A 161 12.24 0.93 -1.65
N GLY A 162 13.54 1.13 -1.74
CA GLY A 162 14.39 1.56 -0.63
C GLY A 162 14.39 3.08 -0.46
N THR A 163 15.24 3.60 0.41
CA THR A 163 15.37 5.04 0.65
C THR A 163 15.99 5.80 -0.51
N SER A 164 16.70 5.11 -1.41
CA SER A 164 17.38 5.75 -2.54
C SER A 164 17.16 5.02 -3.88
N ALA A 165 16.85 3.73 -3.85
CA ALA A 165 16.78 2.92 -5.05
C ALA A 165 15.62 1.90 -5.02
N LEU A 166 15.19 1.46 -6.22
CA LEU A 166 14.39 0.26 -6.40
C LEU A 166 15.31 -0.95 -6.49
N TRP A 167 15.08 -1.93 -5.64
CA TRP A 167 15.82 -3.20 -5.59
C TRP A 167 14.95 -4.34 -6.09
N ARG A 168 15.57 -5.32 -6.76
CA ARG A 168 14.95 -6.58 -7.13
C ARG A 168 15.68 -7.75 -6.46
N ALA A 169 14.90 -8.67 -5.87
CA ALA A 169 15.39 -9.92 -5.31
C ALA A 169 14.65 -11.09 -5.97
N HIS A 170 15.40 -12.02 -6.51
CA HIS A 170 14.87 -13.21 -7.19
C HIS A 170 14.77 -14.40 -6.23
N TRP A 171 13.60 -15.04 -6.18
CA TRP A 171 13.37 -16.30 -5.48
C TRP A 171 13.71 -17.49 -6.36
N ASN A 172 14.65 -18.33 -5.95
CA ASN A 172 15.10 -19.49 -6.72
C ASN A 172 14.55 -20.81 -6.17
N GLY A 173 13.49 -20.79 -5.35
CA GLY A 173 12.92 -21.94 -4.66
C GLY A 173 13.64 -22.33 -3.35
N ARG A 174 14.71 -21.62 -2.99
CA ARG A 174 15.50 -21.91 -1.78
C ARG A 174 16.00 -20.67 -1.04
N SER A 175 16.33 -19.64 -1.78
CA SER A 175 16.85 -18.38 -1.24
C SER A 175 16.40 -17.19 -2.08
N LEU A 176 16.32 -16.02 -1.47
CA LEU A 176 16.24 -14.74 -2.19
C LEU A 176 17.66 -14.28 -2.55
N VAL A 177 17.86 -13.94 -3.81
CA VAL A 177 19.12 -13.43 -4.32
C VAL A 177 18.91 -11.98 -4.77
N LEU A 178 19.63 -11.06 -4.15
CA LEU A 178 19.56 -9.64 -4.52
C LEU A 178 20.32 -9.43 -5.84
N ASP A 179 19.70 -8.72 -6.79
CA ASP A 179 20.36 -8.32 -8.00
C ASP A 179 21.49 -7.33 -7.71
N SER A 180 22.55 -7.37 -8.52
CA SER A 180 23.61 -6.39 -8.49
C SER A 180 23.19 -5.04 -9.08
N GLU A 181 22.24 -5.04 -10.00
CA GLU A 181 21.69 -3.86 -10.63
C GLU A 181 20.45 -3.36 -9.87
N HIS A 182 20.27 -2.05 -9.82
CA HIS A 182 19.15 -1.40 -9.14
C HIS A 182 18.88 -0.02 -9.75
N GLY A 183 17.65 0.48 -9.59
CA GLY A 183 17.25 1.78 -10.10
C GLY A 183 17.38 2.90 -9.05
N THR A 184 18.48 3.61 -9.02
CA THR A 184 18.65 4.78 -8.14
C THR A 184 17.73 5.91 -8.61
N TYR A 185 16.74 6.28 -7.78
CA TYR A 185 15.77 7.31 -8.10
C TYR A 185 15.99 8.61 -7.33
N ARG A 186 16.59 8.53 -6.15
CA ARG A 186 16.80 9.68 -5.28
C ARG A 186 18.15 10.33 -5.59
N HIS A 187 18.12 11.37 -6.40
CA HIS A 187 19.32 12.11 -6.82
C HIS A 187 19.11 13.64 -6.83
N LEU A 188 17.92 14.11 -6.45
CA LEU A 188 17.68 15.53 -6.30
C LEU A 188 17.84 15.95 -4.84
N GLU A 189 18.38 17.16 -4.61
CA GLU A 189 18.49 17.73 -3.27
C GLU A 189 17.08 17.93 -2.68
N GLY A 190 16.86 17.48 -1.44
CA GLY A 190 15.59 17.59 -0.75
C GLY A 190 14.53 16.58 -1.17
N GLN A 191 14.84 15.63 -2.05
CA GLN A 191 13.95 14.53 -2.44
C GLN A 191 13.81 13.52 -1.30
N GLY A 192 12.58 13.11 -0.99
CA GLY A 192 12.28 12.13 0.05
C GLY A 192 12.26 10.68 -0.46
N PHE A 193 11.92 9.75 0.44
CA PHE A 193 11.88 8.31 0.15
C PHE A 193 10.68 7.95 -0.72
N GLY A 194 10.84 6.91 -1.55
CA GLY A 194 9.74 6.32 -2.31
C GLY A 194 8.78 5.52 -1.42
N TRP A 195 7.55 5.38 -1.91
CA TRP A 195 6.51 4.55 -1.32
C TRP A 195 6.27 3.30 -2.17
N ASP A 196 5.13 2.64 -2.02
CA ASP A 196 4.81 1.36 -2.65
C ASP A 196 4.88 1.44 -4.18
N ALA A 197 5.46 0.42 -4.82
CA ALA A 197 5.50 0.32 -6.27
C ALA A 197 4.34 -0.51 -6.84
N VAL A 198 3.87 -0.11 -8.02
CA VAL A 198 3.02 -0.93 -8.90
C VAL A 198 3.90 -1.46 -10.03
N ILE A 199 3.87 -2.78 -10.25
CA ILE A 199 4.58 -3.40 -11.36
C ILE A 199 3.59 -3.54 -12.52
N ALA A 200 3.83 -2.81 -13.59
CA ALA A 200 2.98 -2.81 -14.76
C ALA A 200 3.78 -2.43 -16.01
N ASP A 201 3.47 -3.07 -17.14
CA ASP A 201 4.02 -2.74 -18.47
C ASP A 201 5.57 -2.71 -18.49
N GLY A 202 6.21 -3.71 -17.85
CA GLY A 202 7.66 -3.84 -17.77
C GLY A 202 8.37 -2.76 -16.93
N CYS A 203 7.61 -2.01 -16.13
CA CYS A 203 8.13 -0.95 -15.26
C CYS A 203 7.62 -1.11 -13.82
N ALA A 204 8.40 -0.58 -12.87
CA ALA A 204 7.93 -0.26 -11.55
C ALA A 204 7.57 1.22 -11.48
N TRP A 205 6.37 1.52 -10.95
CA TRP A 205 5.82 2.85 -10.84
C TRP A 205 5.54 3.17 -9.38
N PHE A 206 6.06 4.24 -8.87
CA PHE A 206 5.82 4.67 -7.49
C PHE A 206 5.91 6.19 -7.35
N LEU A 207 5.55 6.69 -6.18
CA LEU A 207 5.66 8.10 -5.83
C LEU A 207 6.76 8.26 -4.77
N ASP A 208 7.55 9.32 -4.86
CA ASP A 208 8.54 9.65 -3.83
C ASP A 208 7.94 10.53 -2.72
N ASN A 209 8.77 11.11 -1.85
CA ASN A 209 8.36 11.96 -0.73
C ASN A 209 7.40 11.26 0.26
N GLY A 210 7.63 9.96 0.55
CA GLY A 210 6.86 9.20 1.53
C GLY A 210 7.16 9.52 3.00
N GLU A 211 8.15 10.36 3.28
CA GLU A 211 8.51 10.77 4.63
C GLU A 211 7.49 11.76 5.20
N GLY A 212 7.33 11.73 6.52
CA GLY A 212 6.41 12.63 7.22
C GLY A 212 5.00 12.07 7.41
N THR A 213 4.67 10.91 6.84
CA THR A 213 3.35 10.27 7.01
C THR A 213 2.98 9.99 8.47
N HIS A 214 3.97 9.77 9.35
CA HIS A 214 3.76 9.61 10.79
C HIS A 214 3.19 10.88 11.48
N ARG A 215 3.22 12.03 10.80
CA ARG A 215 2.62 13.30 11.28
C ARG A 215 1.12 13.39 10.99
N PHE A 216 0.54 12.37 10.38
CA PHE A 216 -0.89 12.32 10.11
C PHE A 216 -1.73 12.59 11.37
N ALA A 217 -2.59 13.59 11.30
CA ALA A 217 -3.50 14.00 12.36
C ALA A 217 -4.92 14.19 11.82
N GLY A 218 -5.40 13.22 11.01
CA GLY A 218 -6.70 13.28 10.35
C GLY A 218 -6.64 13.75 8.90
N THR A 219 -5.51 14.30 8.46
CA THR A 219 -5.21 14.68 7.05
C THR A 219 -3.71 14.61 6.80
N LEU A 220 -3.33 14.37 5.53
CA LEU A 220 -1.95 14.51 5.05
C LEU A 220 -1.65 15.90 4.48
N ARG A 221 -2.65 16.79 4.42
CA ARG A 221 -2.49 18.14 3.92
C ARG A 221 -1.45 18.89 4.76
N GLY A 222 -0.38 19.38 4.12
CA GLY A 222 0.66 20.19 4.77
C GLY A 222 1.60 19.45 5.72
N VAL A 223 1.59 18.11 5.77
CA VAL A 223 2.49 17.34 6.66
C VAL A 223 3.82 16.95 6.00
N GLY A 224 3.95 17.15 4.68
CA GLY A 224 5.15 16.80 3.95
C GLY A 224 6.40 17.55 4.44
N VAL A 225 7.54 16.89 4.38
CA VAL A 225 8.83 17.41 4.88
C VAL A 225 9.86 17.62 3.75
N ALA A 226 9.64 17.03 2.58
CA ALA A 226 10.55 17.15 1.45
C ALA A 226 10.55 18.57 0.89
N THR A 227 11.74 19.07 0.54
CA THR A 227 11.89 20.40 -0.08
C THR A 227 11.89 20.34 -1.60
N ALA A 228 12.18 19.17 -2.20
CA ALA A 228 11.92 18.92 -3.61
C ALA A 228 10.43 18.64 -3.85
N PRO A 229 9.92 18.93 -5.08
CA PRO A 229 8.60 18.49 -5.49
C PRO A 229 8.43 16.98 -5.38
N LEU A 230 7.19 16.50 -5.28
CA LEU A 230 6.87 15.09 -5.33
C LEU A 230 6.84 14.60 -6.79
N HIS A 231 7.48 13.46 -7.05
CA HIS A 231 7.59 12.87 -8.38
C HIS A 231 6.84 11.55 -8.49
N LEU A 232 6.25 11.34 -9.64
CA LEU A 232 5.98 10.01 -10.17
C LEU A 232 7.30 9.45 -10.69
N VAL A 233 7.74 8.35 -10.12
CA VAL A 233 8.96 7.64 -10.48
C VAL A 233 8.59 6.44 -11.36
N ARG A 234 9.25 6.32 -12.50
CA ARG A 234 9.17 5.16 -13.38
C ARG A 234 10.55 4.52 -13.48
N VAL A 235 10.64 3.24 -13.16
CA VAL A 235 11.86 2.44 -13.32
C VAL A 235 11.58 1.31 -14.30
N ARG A 236 12.25 1.29 -15.44
CA ARG A 236 12.16 0.20 -16.41
C ARG A 236 12.90 -1.03 -15.86
N LEU A 237 12.24 -2.19 -15.82
CA LEU A 237 12.75 -3.38 -15.15
C LEU A 237 13.81 -4.13 -15.93
N GLU A 238 13.95 -3.85 -17.23
CA GLU A 238 14.94 -4.48 -18.11
C GLU A 238 16.37 -3.98 -17.82
N ASP A 239 16.54 -2.69 -17.54
CA ASP A 239 17.85 -2.03 -17.40
C ASP A 239 17.93 -1.05 -16.20
N PHE A 240 16.88 -1.03 -15.36
CA PHE A 240 16.75 -0.12 -14.22
C PHE A 240 16.87 1.37 -14.56
N HIS A 241 16.58 1.74 -15.81
CA HIS A 241 16.53 3.16 -16.20
C HIS A 241 15.41 3.89 -15.45
N VAL A 242 15.77 4.99 -14.79
CA VAL A 242 14.86 5.80 -13.97
C VAL A 242 14.46 7.08 -14.68
N SER A 243 13.18 7.42 -14.62
CA SER A 243 12.65 8.73 -15.01
C SER A 243 11.76 9.31 -13.92
N LEU A 244 11.82 10.63 -13.74
CA LEU A 244 11.06 11.39 -12.75
C LEU A 244 10.13 12.37 -13.45
N THR A 245 8.87 12.45 -12.98
CA THR A 245 7.89 13.42 -13.47
C THR A 245 7.21 14.09 -12.28
N GLU A 246 7.29 15.41 -12.16
CA GLU A 246 6.66 16.15 -11.07
C GLU A 246 5.12 16.04 -11.13
N ILE A 247 4.49 15.83 -9.98
CA ILE A 247 3.03 15.80 -9.88
C ILE A 247 2.45 17.21 -9.95
N CYS A 248 3.01 18.17 -9.20
CA CYS A 248 2.53 19.56 -9.19
C CYS A 248 3.64 20.62 -9.09
N GLY A 249 4.89 20.24 -9.00
CA GLY A 249 6.04 21.16 -8.95
C GLY A 249 6.17 21.95 -7.64
N LEU A 250 5.45 21.58 -6.57
CA LEU A 250 5.47 22.29 -5.29
C LEU A 250 6.25 21.49 -4.23
N PRO A 251 7.01 22.16 -3.34
CA PRO A 251 7.62 21.52 -2.18
C PRO A 251 6.57 21.09 -1.14
N GLY A 252 6.98 20.31 -0.15
CA GLY A 252 6.10 19.86 0.92
C GLY A 252 5.10 18.78 0.48
N GLY A 253 5.34 18.15 -0.66
CA GLY A 253 4.59 16.98 -1.08
C GLY A 253 4.77 15.81 -0.13
N VAL A 254 3.75 14.97 -0.01
CA VAL A 254 3.79 13.71 0.75
C VAL A 254 2.82 12.70 0.16
N VAL A 255 3.23 11.43 0.19
CA VAL A 255 2.41 10.30 -0.24
C VAL A 255 2.49 9.16 0.77
N ALA A 256 1.43 8.36 0.85
CA ALA A 256 1.36 7.17 1.70
C ALA A 256 0.94 5.90 0.94
N ASN A 257 0.72 5.99 -0.37
CA ASN A 257 0.16 4.91 -1.18
C ASN A 257 0.64 5.02 -2.64
N PRO A 258 0.56 3.93 -3.43
CA PRO A 258 1.07 3.89 -4.80
C PRO A 258 0.21 4.68 -5.80
N PRO A 259 0.74 4.96 -7.00
CA PRO A 259 -0.05 5.40 -8.14
C PRO A 259 -0.96 4.27 -8.67
N VAL A 260 -1.89 4.60 -9.56
CA VAL A 260 -2.62 3.64 -10.40
C VAL A 260 -2.04 3.67 -11.81
N VAL A 261 -1.87 2.50 -12.39
CA VAL A 261 -1.41 2.33 -13.78
C VAL A 261 -2.45 1.53 -14.57
N ASP A 262 -3.02 2.15 -15.60
CA ASP A 262 -3.85 1.50 -16.61
C ASP A 262 -2.98 1.21 -17.85
N ASP A 263 -2.45 0.01 -17.93
CA ASP A 263 -1.58 -0.43 -19.02
C ASP A 263 -2.31 -0.60 -20.34
N ARG A 264 -3.64 -0.81 -20.31
CA ARG A 264 -4.48 -0.92 -21.52
C ARG A 264 -4.68 0.44 -22.18
N ARG A 265 -4.90 1.51 -21.40
CA ARG A 265 -5.10 2.87 -21.90
C ARG A 265 -3.83 3.70 -21.90
N LYS A 266 -2.73 3.14 -21.38
CA LYS A 266 -1.44 3.83 -21.20
C LYS A 266 -1.60 5.13 -20.41
N VAL A 267 -2.28 5.01 -19.26
CA VAL A 267 -2.50 6.12 -18.32
C VAL A 267 -1.96 5.76 -16.94
N VAL A 268 -1.24 6.67 -16.34
CA VAL A 268 -0.84 6.57 -14.93
C VAL A 268 -1.41 7.75 -14.16
N VAL A 269 -1.93 7.47 -12.95
CA VAL A 269 -2.48 8.50 -12.06
C VAL A 269 -1.66 8.53 -10.78
N GLY A 270 -1.03 9.66 -10.51
CA GLY A 270 -0.33 9.96 -9.29
C GLY A 270 -1.02 11.06 -8.48
N PHE A 271 -0.58 11.27 -7.26
CA PHE A 271 -1.13 12.27 -6.37
C PHE A 271 -0.10 12.81 -5.40
N ASP A 272 -0.38 14.00 -4.89
CA ASP A 272 0.37 14.66 -3.83
C ASP A 272 -0.62 15.06 -2.72
N SER A 273 -0.64 14.27 -1.65
CA SER A 273 -1.54 14.51 -0.51
C SER A 273 -1.18 15.77 0.27
N GLY A 274 0.11 16.14 0.32
CA GLY A 274 0.59 17.33 1.00
C GLY A 274 0.07 18.62 0.34
N ASN A 275 0.07 18.64 -0.97
CA ASN A 275 -0.40 19.77 -1.78
C ASN A 275 -1.84 19.60 -2.28
N GLY A 276 -2.47 18.42 -2.08
CA GLY A 276 -3.86 18.15 -2.45
C GLY A 276 -4.07 18.15 -3.96
N VAL A 277 -3.22 17.47 -4.70
CA VAL A 277 -3.29 17.34 -6.15
C VAL A 277 -3.43 15.87 -6.54
N LEU A 278 -4.33 15.59 -7.48
CA LEU A 278 -4.45 14.32 -8.20
C LEU A 278 -4.22 14.60 -9.68
N ALA A 279 -3.26 13.91 -10.30
CA ALA A 279 -2.87 14.18 -11.69
C ALA A 279 -2.71 12.89 -12.49
N ALA A 280 -3.12 12.91 -13.76
CA ALA A 280 -2.94 11.82 -14.70
C ALA A 280 -2.03 12.19 -15.86
N PHE A 281 -1.32 11.19 -16.33
CA PHE A 281 -0.41 11.30 -17.47
C PHE A 281 -0.66 10.14 -18.43
N SER A 282 -0.65 10.41 -19.73
CA SER A 282 -0.46 9.35 -20.71
C SER A 282 1.01 9.01 -20.80
N TYR A 283 1.32 7.75 -21.06
CA TYR A 283 2.70 7.31 -21.22
C TYR A 283 2.92 6.44 -22.45
N ASP A 284 4.11 6.50 -22.97
CA ASP A 284 4.68 5.58 -23.95
C ASP A 284 6.05 5.12 -23.45
N ASP A 285 6.81 4.38 -24.25
CA ASP A 285 8.12 3.86 -23.83
C ASP A 285 9.13 4.97 -23.51
N ALA A 286 8.99 6.15 -24.11
CA ALA A 286 9.96 7.24 -24.02
C ALA A 286 9.53 8.39 -23.10
N SER A 287 8.23 8.62 -22.88
CA SER A 287 7.74 9.85 -22.27
C SER A 287 6.44 9.71 -21.49
N LEU A 288 6.24 10.66 -20.57
CA LEU A 288 4.95 10.94 -19.92
C LEU A 288 4.44 12.30 -20.37
N ARG A 289 3.14 12.40 -20.65
CA ARG A 289 2.47 13.65 -21.06
C ARG A 289 1.28 13.92 -20.16
N PRO A 290 1.14 15.12 -19.56
CA PRO A 290 -0.01 15.47 -18.74
C PRO A 290 -1.33 15.28 -19.51
N LEU A 291 -2.33 14.69 -18.84
CA LEU A 291 -3.70 14.59 -19.35
C LEU A 291 -4.62 15.55 -18.62
N TRP A 292 -4.69 15.43 -17.29
CA TRP A 292 -5.53 16.24 -16.42
C TRP A 292 -4.94 16.35 -15.02
N SER A 293 -5.35 17.37 -14.29
CA SER A 293 -5.03 17.58 -12.88
C SER A 293 -6.22 18.18 -12.15
N HIS A 294 -6.45 17.74 -10.91
CA HIS A 294 -7.52 18.22 -10.04
C HIS A 294 -6.99 18.58 -8.66
N SER A 295 -7.57 19.64 -8.05
CA SER A 295 -7.42 19.88 -6.62
C SER A 295 -8.24 18.85 -5.86
N GLN A 296 -7.57 17.90 -5.21
CA GLN A 296 -8.21 16.77 -4.53
C GLN A 296 -7.35 16.26 -3.37
N ASN A 297 -7.88 16.29 -2.16
CA ASN A 297 -7.25 15.76 -0.95
C ASN A 297 -7.36 14.23 -0.90
N HIS A 298 -6.53 13.56 -1.69
CA HIS A 298 -6.45 12.11 -1.72
C HIS A 298 -5.33 11.61 -0.80
N GLY A 299 -5.49 10.43 -0.20
CA GLY A 299 -4.48 9.86 0.70
C GLY A 299 -4.46 8.33 0.80
N SER A 300 -5.53 7.65 0.41
CA SER A 300 -5.67 6.18 0.47
C SER A 300 -5.12 5.48 -0.78
N HIS A 301 -5.19 4.16 -0.81
CA HIS A 301 -5.09 3.44 -2.08
C HIS A 301 -6.23 3.85 -3.01
N MET A 302 -5.91 4.07 -4.28
CA MET A 302 -6.90 4.19 -5.34
C MET A 302 -7.33 2.79 -5.80
N LEU A 303 -8.58 2.66 -6.23
CA LEU A 303 -9.07 1.48 -6.93
C LEU A 303 -9.29 1.81 -8.40
N TRP A 304 -9.17 0.80 -9.24
CA TRP A 304 -9.30 0.95 -10.67
C TRP A 304 -10.05 -0.24 -11.26
N TYR A 305 -11.01 0.06 -12.15
CA TYR A 305 -11.77 -0.93 -12.89
C TYR A 305 -11.28 -0.97 -14.34
N PRO A 306 -10.45 -1.97 -14.72
CA PRO A 306 -9.82 -2.04 -16.04
C PRO A 306 -10.82 -2.11 -17.19
N GLU A 307 -11.99 -2.72 -16.97
CA GLU A 307 -13.00 -2.89 -18.02
C GLU A 307 -13.67 -1.56 -18.41
N THR A 308 -13.97 -0.71 -17.42
CA THR A 308 -14.68 0.55 -17.63
C THR A 308 -13.77 1.77 -17.69
N GLY A 309 -12.50 1.65 -17.23
CA GLY A 309 -11.58 2.78 -17.06
C GLY A 309 -12.03 3.72 -15.95
N GLU A 310 -12.71 3.20 -14.94
CA GLU A 310 -13.15 3.98 -13.78
C GLU A 310 -12.09 3.96 -12.68
N LEU A 311 -11.65 5.15 -12.31
CA LEU A 311 -10.77 5.40 -11.17
C LEU A 311 -11.59 5.77 -9.96
N VAL A 312 -11.37 5.08 -8.84
CA VAL A 312 -11.97 5.41 -7.53
C VAL A 312 -10.89 6.01 -6.64
N SER A 313 -11.13 7.20 -6.15
CA SER A 313 -10.20 7.97 -5.31
C SER A 313 -10.94 8.63 -4.16
N ALA A 314 -10.23 9.01 -3.08
CA ALA A 314 -10.80 9.77 -1.98
C ALA A 314 -10.66 11.29 -2.19
N HIS A 315 -11.52 12.03 -1.52
CA HIS A 315 -11.38 13.46 -1.29
C HIS A 315 -11.79 13.81 0.13
N HIS A 316 -10.88 14.31 0.93
CA HIS A 316 -11.23 14.85 2.25
C HIS A 316 -11.61 16.33 2.12
N ASP A 317 -12.88 16.62 2.29
CA ASP A 317 -13.44 17.98 2.35
C ASP A 317 -13.23 18.52 3.77
N ALA A 318 -12.17 19.32 3.94
CA ALA A 318 -11.80 19.87 5.24
C ALA A 318 -12.80 20.90 5.77
N GLU A 319 -13.56 21.59 4.90
CA GLU A 319 -14.56 22.59 5.30
C GLU A 319 -15.80 21.90 5.88
N ARG A 320 -16.22 20.81 5.29
CA ARG A 320 -17.35 19.99 5.77
C ARG A 320 -16.92 18.99 6.85
N GLY A 321 -15.62 18.70 7.01
CA GLY A 321 -15.11 17.67 7.90
C GLY A 321 -15.60 16.28 7.50
N VAL A 322 -15.61 15.94 6.21
CA VAL A 322 -16.10 14.65 5.71
C VAL A 322 -15.19 14.13 4.58
N GLU A 323 -14.94 12.85 4.60
CA GLU A 323 -14.31 12.16 3.49
C GLU A 323 -15.36 11.75 2.46
N GLN A 324 -15.00 11.89 1.20
CA GLN A 324 -15.79 11.49 0.04
C GLN A 324 -15.03 10.47 -0.80
N VAL A 325 -15.75 9.58 -1.44
CA VAL A 325 -15.25 8.79 -2.56
C VAL A 325 -15.68 9.44 -3.86
N VAL A 326 -14.76 9.53 -4.79
CA VAL A 326 -14.95 10.13 -6.12
C VAL A 326 -14.61 9.11 -7.19
N VAL A 327 -15.56 8.87 -8.10
CA VAL A 327 -15.37 8.02 -9.28
C VAL A 327 -15.15 8.91 -10.50
N ARG A 328 -14.06 8.67 -11.24
CA ARG A 328 -13.71 9.42 -12.45
C ARG A 328 -13.45 8.50 -13.64
N ASP A 329 -13.62 9.04 -14.82
CA ASP A 329 -13.03 8.46 -16.02
C ASP A 329 -11.51 8.69 -16.01
N ILE A 330 -10.72 7.63 -16.13
CA ILE A 330 -9.26 7.69 -15.95
C ILE A 330 -8.56 8.50 -17.07
N VAL A 331 -9.14 8.52 -18.27
CA VAL A 331 -8.54 9.20 -19.43
C VAL A 331 -8.85 10.69 -19.44
N SER A 332 -10.12 11.04 -19.24
CA SER A 332 -10.58 12.42 -19.30
C SER A 332 -10.53 13.18 -17.97
N GLY A 333 -10.43 12.46 -16.84
CA GLY A 333 -10.55 13.03 -15.50
C GLY A 333 -11.99 13.46 -15.12
N ALA A 334 -12.97 13.26 -16.01
CA ALA A 334 -14.35 13.65 -15.75
C ALA A 334 -14.93 12.90 -14.55
N GLU A 335 -15.49 13.65 -13.60
CA GLU A 335 -16.18 13.08 -12.45
C GLU A 335 -17.49 12.45 -12.89
N LYS A 336 -17.66 11.17 -12.54
CA LYS A 336 -18.88 10.39 -12.82
C LYS A 336 -19.80 10.32 -11.60
N ALA A 337 -19.22 10.20 -10.40
CA ALA A 337 -19.97 10.09 -9.17
C ALA A 337 -19.14 10.57 -7.96
N ARG A 338 -19.86 11.00 -6.91
CA ARG A 338 -19.27 11.38 -5.63
C ARG A 338 -20.24 11.02 -4.50
N VAL A 339 -19.72 10.49 -3.40
CA VAL A 339 -20.51 10.12 -2.23
C VAL A 339 -19.71 10.33 -0.95
N ASP A 340 -20.38 10.77 0.13
CA ASP A 340 -19.78 10.88 1.46
C ASP A 340 -19.61 9.48 2.08
N THR A 341 -18.46 9.20 2.70
CA THR A 341 -18.18 7.92 3.39
C THR A 341 -18.68 7.92 4.85
N GLY A 342 -18.98 9.09 5.40
CA GLY A 342 -19.28 9.27 6.82
C GLY A 342 -18.05 9.38 7.71
N SER A 343 -16.84 9.26 7.20
CA SER A 343 -15.61 9.48 7.96
C SER A 343 -15.30 10.96 8.12
N PRO A 344 -14.98 11.45 9.33
CA PRO A 344 -14.58 12.84 9.54
C PRO A 344 -13.09 13.10 9.25
N ILE A 345 -12.32 12.06 8.98
CA ILE A 345 -10.87 12.13 8.69
C ILE A 345 -10.55 11.53 7.33
N GLN A 346 -9.45 11.98 6.75
CA GLN A 346 -8.91 11.45 5.50
C GLN A 346 -8.52 9.97 5.67
N SER A 347 -8.92 9.12 4.72
CA SER A 347 -8.41 7.75 4.63
C SER A 347 -6.97 7.73 4.12
N VAL A 348 -6.17 6.89 4.75
CA VAL A 348 -4.79 6.56 4.36
C VAL A 348 -4.57 5.04 4.34
N VAL A 349 -5.66 4.26 4.37
CA VAL A 349 -5.67 2.79 4.48
C VAL A 349 -6.20 2.14 3.21
N PHE A 350 -6.49 0.85 3.23
CA PHE A 350 -6.58 -0.01 2.06
C PHE A 350 -8.02 -0.43 1.78
N PRO A 351 -8.70 0.21 0.82
CA PRO A 351 -9.97 -0.26 0.28
C PRO A 351 -9.76 -1.50 -0.60
N ALA A 352 -10.85 -2.20 -0.93
CA ALA A 352 -10.83 -3.33 -1.84
C ALA A 352 -11.98 -3.25 -2.85
N CYS A 353 -11.71 -3.65 -4.10
CA CYS A 353 -12.77 -3.91 -5.06
C CYS A 353 -13.62 -5.08 -4.58
N GLY A 354 -14.94 -4.97 -4.75
CA GLY A 354 -15.86 -6.08 -4.64
C GLY A 354 -15.79 -6.97 -5.88
N THR A 355 -16.70 -7.94 -5.96
CA THR A 355 -16.79 -8.88 -7.08
C THR A 355 -17.59 -8.35 -8.27
N ARG A 356 -18.24 -7.20 -8.11
CA ARG A 356 -19.04 -6.48 -9.12
C ARG A 356 -18.52 -5.05 -9.26
N ARG A 357 -19.34 -4.12 -9.75
CA ARG A 357 -19.04 -2.68 -9.73
C ARG A 357 -19.33 -2.07 -8.34
N ASP A 358 -18.77 -2.67 -7.31
CA ASP A 358 -18.83 -2.22 -5.92
C ASP A 358 -17.43 -2.29 -5.29
N PHE A 359 -17.25 -1.59 -4.19
CA PHE A 359 -16.00 -1.57 -3.43
C PHE A 359 -16.28 -1.31 -1.96
N TYR A 360 -15.34 -1.76 -1.13
CA TYR A 360 -15.34 -1.57 0.31
C TYR A 360 -14.30 -0.51 0.63
N TRP A 361 -14.77 0.62 1.13
CA TRP A 361 -13.93 1.74 1.52
C TRP A 361 -13.67 1.69 3.01
N CYS A 362 -12.40 1.54 3.40
CA CYS A 362 -11.96 1.53 4.79
C CYS A 362 -11.32 2.88 5.12
N SER A 363 -11.79 3.56 6.16
CA SER A 363 -11.32 4.89 6.56
C SER A 363 -10.91 4.99 8.03
N MET A 364 -10.31 3.92 8.58
CA MET A 364 -9.92 3.77 9.98
C MET A 364 -11.08 3.76 10.98
N LEU A 365 -12.06 4.67 10.83
CA LEU A 365 -13.20 4.84 11.74
C LEU A 365 -14.49 4.21 11.20
N ALA A 366 -14.56 3.96 9.92
CA ALA A 366 -15.74 3.44 9.25
C ALA A 366 -15.36 2.52 8.08
N VAL A 367 -16.21 1.55 7.81
CA VAL A 367 -16.18 0.76 6.58
C VAL A 367 -17.48 1.00 5.85
N SER A 368 -17.39 1.34 4.57
CA SER A 368 -18.54 1.62 3.73
C SER A 368 -18.50 0.72 2.50
N ARG A 369 -19.63 0.13 2.12
CA ARG A 369 -19.79 -0.49 0.81
C ARG A 369 -20.43 0.50 -0.14
N ILE A 370 -19.82 0.72 -1.28
CA ILE A 370 -20.27 1.67 -2.28
C ILE A 370 -20.45 0.91 -3.61
N SER A 371 -21.65 1.03 -4.22
CA SER A 371 -21.96 0.46 -5.52
C SER A 371 -22.02 1.57 -6.58
N VAL A 372 -21.50 1.28 -7.76
CA VAL A 372 -21.58 2.18 -8.91
C VAL A 372 -22.70 1.66 -9.83
N GLU A 373 -23.82 2.37 -9.88
CA GLU A 373 -24.97 2.05 -10.72
C GLU A 373 -24.79 2.54 -12.17
#